data_d8ae04a44565658ae1a0cdd4bf65c344
#
_entry.id   d8ae04a44565658ae1a0cdd4bf65c344
#
_cell.length_a   1.000
_cell.length_b   1.000
_cell.length_c   1.000
_cell.angle_alpha   90.00
_cell.angle_beta   90.00
_cell.angle_gamma   90.00
#
_symmetry.space_group_name_H-M   'P 1'
#
loop_
_entity.id
_entity.type
_entity.pdbx_description
1 polymer ?
#
loop_
_entity_poly.entity_id
_entity_poly.type
_entity_poly.pdbx_seq_one_letter_code
_entity_poly.pdbx_strand_id
1 'polypeptide(L)'
;MAQKPSIPKGTRDFTPVEMSRRNYIFETIRQVYHLYGYRQIETPAMEQLSTLMGKYGEEGDKLLFKILNSGDFLSAITDDDWKEKSLSKVSARISEKGLRYDLTVPFARFVVQHRSELTFPFKRYQIQPVWRADRPQRGRYREFFQCDADVVGSDSLLCEVELIQIMDEVFRRLGINVVIKMNNRKILAGIAEVIGEAERIVDITVAIDKLDKIGHEGVIAELRAKGISDSAIDRLQPVIDLRGSNREKMAALRSVLEGSETGIRGVEETEYILDHIEPLPLKARLETDLTLARGLNYYTGAIFEVKALDAEIGSITGGGRYDNLTGVFGMAGLSGVGISFGADRIYDVLNQLDLYPEDTLRTTQLLFVHFGEREANYLLPLIARVRAAGIRAELYPDAAKMKKQLGYADANAILFVALVGEDEMSTGRIQLKDMRSGEQRAVTLDELIAALSESHN
;
A
#
# COMPACT_ATOMS: atom_id res chain seq x y z
N MET A 1 39.87 12.02 5.50
CA MET A 1 39.12 10.90 6.14
C MET A 1 38.01 10.45 5.17
N ALA A 2 37.88 9.15 4.91
CA ALA A 2 36.79 8.65 4.09
C ALA A 2 35.45 8.91 4.82
N GLN A 3 34.45 9.45 4.12
CA GLN A 3 33.14 9.70 4.67
C GLN A 3 32.45 8.36 4.90
N LYS A 4 31.94 8.10 6.10
CA LYS A 4 31.15 6.89 6.39
C LYS A 4 29.82 6.99 5.61
N PRO A 5 29.51 6.02 4.74
CA PRO A 5 28.26 6.04 3.99
C PRO A 5 27.05 5.97 4.93
N SER A 6 26.01 6.74 4.62
CA SER A 6 24.76 6.79 5.38
C SER A 6 23.60 7.14 4.45
N ILE A 7 22.39 6.73 4.83
CA ILE A 7 21.14 7.06 4.14
C ILE A 7 20.33 8.05 4.96
N PRO A 8 19.40 8.81 4.35
CA PRO A 8 18.51 9.72 5.07
C PRO A 8 17.68 8.97 6.11
N LYS A 9 17.46 9.59 7.28
CA LYS A 9 16.67 8.99 8.34
C LYS A 9 15.21 8.74 7.91
N GLY A 10 14.74 7.52 8.06
CA GLY A 10 13.38 7.10 7.68
C GLY A 10 13.27 6.58 6.25
N THR A 11 14.38 6.43 5.53
CA THR A 11 14.49 5.68 4.28
C THR A 11 15.22 4.37 4.51
N ARG A 12 15.17 3.45 3.53
CA ARG A 12 15.79 2.11 3.63
C ARG A 12 16.41 1.69 2.30
N ASP A 13 17.53 0.99 2.37
CA ASP A 13 17.98 0.12 1.31
C ASP A 13 17.30 -1.25 1.46
N PHE A 14 17.16 -1.97 0.37
CA PHE A 14 16.60 -3.32 0.34
C PHE A 14 17.57 -4.27 -0.34
N THR A 15 17.99 -5.29 0.38
CA THR A 15 18.80 -6.38 -0.16
C THR A 15 18.02 -7.21 -1.19
N PRO A 16 18.68 -8.06 -2.01
CA PRO A 16 17.98 -8.93 -2.96
C PRO A 16 16.89 -9.79 -2.33
N VAL A 17 17.13 -10.33 -1.15
CA VAL A 17 16.14 -11.13 -0.39
C VAL A 17 14.94 -10.28 0.01
N GLU A 18 15.17 -9.07 0.52
CA GLU A 18 14.10 -8.15 0.90
C GLU A 18 13.31 -7.70 -0.32
N MET A 19 13.98 -7.47 -1.46
CA MET A 19 13.30 -7.12 -2.72
C MET A 19 12.46 -8.28 -3.25
N SER A 20 12.90 -9.52 -3.15
CA SER A 20 12.09 -10.68 -3.51
C SER A 20 10.80 -10.77 -2.67
N ARG A 21 10.89 -10.54 -1.36
CA ARG A 21 9.74 -10.45 -0.46
C ARG A 21 8.79 -9.31 -0.83
N ARG A 22 9.32 -8.14 -1.15
CA ARG A 22 8.52 -6.98 -1.58
C ARG A 22 7.81 -7.25 -2.92
N ASN A 23 8.52 -7.85 -3.87
CA ASN A 23 7.96 -8.20 -5.18
C ASN A 23 6.82 -9.22 -5.05
N TYR A 24 6.90 -10.16 -4.13
CA TYR A 24 5.80 -11.08 -3.82
C TYR A 24 4.52 -10.31 -3.42
N ILE A 25 4.64 -9.29 -2.56
CA ILE A 25 3.52 -8.44 -2.16
C ILE A 25 2.96 -7.67 -3.37
N PHE A 26 3.84 -7.00 -4.12
CA PHE A 26 3.43 -6.20 -5.28
C PHE A 26 2.74 -7.05 -6.35
N GLU A 27 3.28 -8.24 -6.61
CA GLU A 27 2.72 -9.13 -7.62
C GLU A 27 1.37 -9.70 -7.18
N THR A 28 1.22 -10.11 -5.93
CA THR A 28 -0.04 -10.56 -5.38
C THR A 28 -1.12 -9.49 -5.51
N ILE A 29 -0.83 -8.25 -5.15
CA ILE A 29 -1.76 -7.11 -5.25
C ILE A 29 -2.08 -6.82 -6.73
N ARG A 30 -1.08 -6.80 -7.61
CA ARG A 30 -1.26 -6.55 -9.05
C ARG A 30 -2.17 -7.59 -9.70
N GLN A 31 -1.96 -8.86 -9.39
CA GLN A 31 -2.80 -9.95 -9.91
C GLN A 31 -4.25 -9.78 -9.49
N VAL A 32 -4.50 -9.42 -8.22
CA VAL A 32 -5.87 -9.15 -7.77
C VAL A 32 -6.47 -7.97 -8.51
N TYR A 33 -5.75 -6.85 -8.65
CA TYR A 33 -6.24 -5.70 -9.41
C TYR A 33 -6.62 -6.05 -10.86
N HIS A 34 -5.82 -6.89 -11.52
CA HIS A 34 -6.12 -7.38 -12.87
C HIS A 34 -7.40 -8.22 -12.91
N LEU A 35 -7.65 -9.09 -11.89
CA LEU A 35 -8.89 -9.88 -11.82
C LEU A 35 -10.16 -9.00 -11.77
N TYR A 36 -10.06 -7.81 -11.18
CA TYR A 36 -11.17 -6.85 -11.08
C TYR A 36 -11.18 -5.81 -12.20
N GLY A 37 -10.32 -5.95 -13.20
CA GLY A 37 -10.29 -5.09 -14.39
C GLY A 37 -9.68 -3.70 -14.19
N TYR A 38 -8.85 -3.52 -13.14
CA TYR A 38 -8.11 -2.27 -12.92
C TYR A 38 -6.93 -2.17 -13.88
N ARG A 39 -6.68 -0.99 -14.41
CA ARG A 39 -5.61 -0.68 -15.36
C ARG A 39 -4.51 0.14 -14.70
N GLN A 40 -3.26 -0.22 -14.98
CA GLN A 40 -2.11 0.48 -14.43
C GLN A 40 -1.95 1.87 -15.03
N ILE A 41 -1.67 2.85 -14.16
CA ILE A 41 -1.14 4.17 -14.54
C ILE A 41 0.06 4.51 -13.67
N GLU A 42 0.79 5.54 -14.06
CA GLU A 42 1.84 6.17 -13.26
C GLU A 42 1.73 7.68 -13.32
N THR A 43 2.10 8.34 -12.23
CA THR A 43 2.25 9.80 -12.16
C THR A 43 3.67 10.15 -11.71
N PRO A 44 4.17 11.35 -12.01
CA PRO A 44 5.50 11.78 -11.57
C PRO A 44 5.67 11.75 -10.04
N ALA A 45 6.88 11.46 -9.58
CA ALA A 45 7.23 11.56 -8.16
C ALA A 45 7.18 13.02 -7.64
N MET A 46 7.50 13.96 -8.51
CA MET A 46 7.45 15.40 -8.26
C MET A 46 6.16 15.99 -8.81
N GLU A 47 5.48 16.77 -7.98
CA GLU A 47 4.29 17.54 -8.34
C GLU A 47 4.53 19.03 -8.07
N GLN A 48 3.75 19.89 -8.73
CA GLN A 48 3.71 21.30 -8.37
C GLN A 48 3.21 21.44 -6.92
N LEU A 49 3.83 22.30 -6.11
CA LEU A 49 3.36 22.54 -4.74
C LEU A 49 1.93 23.07 -4.70
N SER A 50 1.49 23.82 -5.71
CA SER A 50 0.10 24.25 -5.87
C SER A 50 -0.88 23.10 -6.05
N THR A 51 -0.43 21.95 -6.58
CA THR A 51 -1.22 20.71 -6.66
C THR A 51 -1.35 20.06 -5.30
N LEU A 52 -0.30 20.06 -4.49
CA LEU A 52 -0.22 19.34 -3.22
C LEU A 52 -0.78 20.14 -2.03
N MET A 53 -0.44 21.43 -1.94
CA MET A 53 -0.79 22.29 -0.80
C MET A 53 -2.30 22.48 -0.63
N GLY A 54 -2.74 22.50 0.63
CA GLY A 54 -4.15 22.70 0.99
C GLY A 54 -5.08 21.50 0.76
N LYS A 55 -4.51 20.32 0.38
CA LYS A 55 -5.30 19.10 0.12
C LYS A 55 -5.32 18.14 1.31
N TYR A 56 -4.30 18.20 2.14
CA TYR A 56 -4.06 17.26 3.25
C TYR A 56 -4.37 17.87 4.63
N GLY A 57 -4.86 19.11 4.68
CA GLY A 57 -5.01 19.89 5.90
C GLY A 57 -3.66 20.45 6.41
N GLU A 58 -3.71 21.30 7.44
CA GLU A 58 -2.51 21.98 7.96
C GLU A 58 -1.41 21.02 8.44
N GLU A 59 -1.79 19.88 9.04
CA GLU A 59 -0.82 18.88 9.51
C GLU A 59 -0.15 18.19 8.34
N GLY A 60 -0.91 17.78 7.32
CA GLY A 60 -0.39 17.14 6.12
C GLY A 60 0.52 18.07 5.32
N ASP A 61 0.17 19.33 5.18
CA ASP A 61 0.99 20.34 4.49
C ASP A 61 2.37 20.56 5.14
N LYS A 62 2.47 20.37 6.46
CA LYS A 62 3.75 20.39 7.20
C LYS A 62 4.62 19.18 6.92
N LEU A 63 4.02 18.08 6.47
CA LEU A 63 4.70 16.82 6.19
C LEU A 63 5.15 16.68 4.72
N LEU A 64 4.87 17.66 3.86
CA LEU A 64 5.31 17.67 2.47
C LEU A 64 6.82 17.91 2.36
N PHE A 65 7.52 17.05 1.64
CA PHE A 65 8.89 17.31 1.21
C PHE A 65 8.90 18.32 0.06
N LYS A 66 9.45 19.50 0.30
CA LYS A 66 9.60 20.58 -0.68
C LYS A 66 10.96 20.48 -1.36
N ILE A 67 10.98 20.71 -2.67
CA ILE A 67 12.20 20.64 -3.48
C ILE A 67 12.62 22.08 -3.80
N LEU A 68 13.85 22.45 -3.41
CA LEU A 68 14.41 23.75 -3.74
C LEU A 68 14.50 23.93 -5.27
N ASN A 69 14.18 25.11 -5.74
CA ASN A 69 14.33 25.45 -7.15
C ASN A 69 15.82 25.34 -7.57
N SER A 70 16.07 24.92 -8.81
CA SER A 70 17.42 24.80 -9.33
C SER A 70 18.01 26.19 -9.62
N GLY A 71 19.33 26.29 -9.53
CA GLY A 71 20.04 27.54 -9.77
C GLY A 71 20.04 28.48 -8.55
N ASP A 72 19.99 29.79 -8.79
CA ASP A 72 19.95 30.81 -7.73
C ASP A 72 18.53 30.96 -7.18
N PHE A 73 18.12 30.04 -6.33
CA PHE A 73 16.79 30.04 -5.69
C PHE A 73 16.60 31.19 -4.68
N LEU A 74 17.68 31.87 -4.27
CA LEU A 74 17.60 33.01 -3.35
C LEU A 74 17.24 34.31 -4.08
N SER A 75 17.47 34.43 -5.37
CA SER A 75 17.18 35.63 -6.17
C SER A 75 15.68 36.00 -6.17
N ALA A 76 14.80 35.04 -5.91
CA ALA A 76 13.35 35.26 -5.80
C ALA A 76 12.90 35.84 -4.46
N ILE A 77 13.78 35.89 -3.44
CA ILE A 77 13.46 36.38 -2.10
C ILE A 77 13.75 37.88 -2.02
N THR A 78 12.76 38.64 -1.53
CA THR A 78 12.89 40.08 -1.30
C THR A 78 13.38 40.38 0.11
N ASP A 79 13.91 41.60 0.35
CA ASP A 79 14.30 42.06 1.68
C ASP A 79 13.12 42.05 2.67
N ASP A 80 11.90 42.26 2.18
CA ASP A 80 10.70 42.22 3.02
C ASP A 80 10.34 40.80 3.42
N ASP A 81 10.51 39.81 2.53
CA ASP A 81 10.35 38.38 2.90
C ASP A 81 11.32 37.98 4.03
N TRP A 82 12.55 38.48 4.01
CA TRP A 82 13.53 38.25 5.08
C TRP A 82 13.13 38.92 6.38
N LYS A 83 12.56 40.13 6.33
CA LYS A 83 12.12 40.86 7.53
C LYS A 83 10.89 40.20 8.18
N GLU A 84 9.92 39.78 7.36
CA GLU A 84 8.71 39.11 7.86
C GLU A 84 8.95 37.70 8.41
N LYS A 85 10.02 37.02 8.00
CA LYS A 85 10.35 35.62 8.37
C LYS A 85 9.18 34.66 8.19
N SER A 86 8.29 34.90 7.23
CA SER A 86 7.16 34.05 6.94
C SER A 86 7.60 32.79 6.21
N LEU A 87 7.60 31.63 6.90
CA LEU A 87 7.99 30.33 6.31
C LEU A 87 7.16 29.99 5.09
N SER A 88 5.86 30.30 5.08
CA SER A 88 4.99 30.00 3.94
C SER A 88 5.34 30.81 2.72
N LYS A 89 5.56 32.13 2.85
CA LYS A 89 5.96 33.01 1.75
C LYS A 89 7.34 32.65 1.18
N VAL A 90 8.34 32.48 2.06
CA VAL A 90 9.68 32.10 1.64
C VAL A 90 9.69 30.75 0.96
N SER A 91 9.03 29.74 1.55
CA SER A 91 8.93 28.41 0.93
C SER A 91 8.30 28.45 -0.45
N ALA A 92 7.23 29.24 -0.67
CA ALA A 92 6.57 29.34 -1.96
C ALA A 92 7.46 29.96 -3.06
N ARG A 93 8.40 30.85 -2.69
CA ARG A 93 9.33 31.47 -3.64
C ARG A 93 10.52 30.59 -4.02
N ILE A 94 11.03 29.78 -3.06
CA ILE A 94 12.22 28.95 -3.25
C ILE A 94 11.94 27.51 -3.66
N SER A 95 10.67 27.09 -3.61
CA SER A 95 10.22 25.72 -3.89
C SER A 95 8.90 25.75 -4.64
N GLU A 96 8.94 25.48 -5.94
CA GLU A 96 7.75 25.35 -6.78
C GLU A 96 7.22 23.92 -6.83
N LYS A 97 8.04 22.96 -6.41
CA LYS A 97 7.78 21.51 -6.51
C LYS A 97 7.94 20.84 -5.16
N GLY A 98 7.25 19.73 -4.99
CA GLY A 98 7.40 18.84 -3.85
C GLY A 98 7.32 17.38 -4.27
N LEU A 99 7.72 16.48 -3.37
CA LEU A 99 7.47 15.06 -3.54
C LEU A 99 6.02 14.77 -3.18
N ARG A 100 5.36 13.91 -3.96
CA ARG A 100 3.97 13.53 -3.72
C ARG A 100 3.81 12.86 -2.36
N TYR A 101 2.76 13.28 -1.65
CA TYR A 101 2.42 12.79 -0.30
C TYR A 101 1.60 11.50 -0.34
N ASP A 102 0.76 11.36 -1.37
CA ASP A 102 -0.06 10.19 -1.71
C ASP A 102 -0.13 10.01 -3.23
N LEU A 103 -0.89 9.02 -3.67
CA LEU A 103 -1.14 8.80 -5.10
C LEU A 103 -2.50 9.34 -5.55
N THR A 104 -3.40 9.69 -4.62
CA THR A 104 -4.79 10.10 -4.91
C THR A 104 -4.87 11.52 -5.43
N VAL A 105 -4.16 12.49 -4.84
CA VAL A 105 -4.16 13.88 -5.33
C VAL A 105 -3.50 14.00 -6.71
N PRO A 106 -2.31 13.39 -6.97
CA PRO A 106 -1.76 13.29 -8.32
C PRO A 106 -2.69 12.60 -9.33
N PHE A 107 -3.43 11.58 -8.89
CA PHE A 107 -4.42 10.91 -9.73
C PHE A 107 -5.59 11.83 -10.09
N ALA A 108 -6.12 12.61 -9.16
CA ALA A 108 -7.18 13.57 -9.46
C ALA A 108 -6.74 14.61 -10.52
N ARG A 109 -5.50 15.12 -10.41
CA ARG A 109 -4.90 15.97 -11.45
C ARG A 109 -4.81 15.24 -12.80
N PHE A 110 -4.32 13.97 -12.78
CA PHE A 110 -4.21 13.14 -13.98
C PHE A 110 -5.55 12.97 -14.68
N VAL A 111 -6.62 12.66 -13.93
CA VAL A 111 -7.98 12.50 -14.48
C VAL A 111 -8.45 13.76 -15.19
N VAL A 112 -8.22 14.94 -14.61
CA VAL A 112 -8.61 16.22 -15.22
C VAL A 112 -7.81 16.48 -16.50
N GLN A 113 -6.49 16.27 -16.48
CA GLN A 113 -5.61 16.50 -17.63
C GLN A 113 -5.89 15.56 -18.81
N HIS A 114 -6.25 14.31 -18.53
CA HIS A 114 -6.49 13.27 -19.53
C HIS A 114 -7.99 12.99 -19.76
N ARG A 115 -8.88 13.94 -19.38
CA ARG A 115 -10.33 13.76 -19.40
C ARG A 115 -10.87 13.24 -20.74
N SER A 116 -10.33 13.75 -21.86
CA SER A 116 -10.73 13.36 -23.22
C SER A 116 -10.25 11.97 -23.65
N GLU A 117 -9.27 11.41 -22.97
CA GLU A 117 -8.65 10.10 -23.27
C GLU A 117 -9.25 8.98 -22.40
N LEU A 118 -9.95 9.35 -21.31
CA LEU A 118 -10.49 8.41 -20.34
C LEU A 118 -11.95 8.08 -20.61
N THR A 119 -12.29 6.79 -20.52
CA THR A 119 -13.68 6.30 -20.52
C THR A 119 -14.13 6.07 -19.09
N PHE A 120 -15.28 6.62 -18.70
CA PHE A 120 -15.84 6.47 -17.36
C PHE A 120 -16.95 5.40 -17.32
N PRO A 121 -17.11 4.66 -16.20
CA PRO A 121 -16.25 4.71 -15.01
C PRO A 121 -14.83 4.21 -15.31
N PHE A 122 -13.83 4.91 -14.77
CA PHE A 122 -12.42 4.58 -14.96
C PHE A 122 -11.85 3.89 -13.72
N LYS A 123 -11.43 2.64 -13.88
CA LYS A 123 -10.75 1.84 -12.86
C LYS A 123 -9.24 1.88 -13.09
N ARG A 124 -8.48 2.42 -12.14
CA ARG A 124 -7.02 2.45 -12.21
C ARG A 124 -6.38 1.81 -11.01
N TYR A 125 -5.15 1.31 -11.15
CA TYR A 125 -4.27 1.06 -10.03
C TYR A 125 -2.90 1.69 -10.24
N GLN A 126 -2.19 1.92 -9.12
CA GLN A 126 -0.85 2.51 -9.08
C GLN A 126 -0.06 1.88 -7.93
N ILE A 127 1.17 1.41 -8.21
CA ILE A 127 2.08 0.87 -7.20
C ILE A 127 3.35 1.69 -7.28
N GLN A 128 3.47 2.71 -6.44
CA GLN A 128 4.57 3.67 -6.51
C GLN A 128 4.94 4.20 -5.12
N PRO A 129 6.18 4.74 -4.95
CA PRO A 129 6.60 5.34 -3.68
C PRO A 129 5.94 6.70 -3.45
N VAL A 130 5.77 7.03 -2.17
CA VAL A 130 5.31 8.34 -1.66
C VAL A 130 6.19 8.78 -0.52
N TRP A 131 6.17 10.09 -0.21
CA TRP A 131 7.09 10.68 0.76
C TRP A 131 6.35 11.53 1.78
N ARG A 132 6.61 11.27 3.06
CA ARG A 132 6.04 12.01 4.18
C ARG A 132 7.11 12.33 5.20
N ALA A 133 7.23 13.59 5.61
CA ALA A 133 8.22 14.03 6.59
C ALA A 133 7.88 13.63 8.03
N ASP A 134 7.18 12.54 8.21
CA ASP A 134 6.80 11.97 9.50
C ASP A 134 8.02 11.66 10.39
N ARG A 135 7.79 11.59 11.70
CA ARG A 135 8.77 11.06 12.64
C ARG A 135 8.89 9.54 12.43
N PRO A 136 10.06 9.03 12.00
CA PRO A 136 10.22 7.60 11.74
C PRO A 136 10.01 6.74 12.97
N GLN A 137 9.23 5.67 12.81
CA GLN A 137 9.03 4.60 13.80
C GLN A 137 8.67 3.31 13.06
N ARG A 138 8.57 2.18 13.75
CA ARG A 138 8.14 0.91 13.14
C ARG A 138 6.81 1.07 12.41
N GLY A 139 6.74 0.62 11.16
CA GLY A 139 5.57 0.76 10.30
C GLY A 139 5.27 2.20 9.82
N ARG A 140 6.18 3.17 10.07
CA ARG A 140 6.05 4.55 9.60
C ARG A 140 7.40 5.06 9.08
N TYR A 141 7.50 5.13 7.77
CA TYR A 141 8.70 5.52 7.03
C TYR A 141 8.49 6.87 6.35
N ARG A 142 9.58 7.52 5.94
CA ARG A 142 9.53 8.77 5.17
C ARG A 142 9.41 8.54 3.67
N GLU A 143 9.86 7.38 3.21
CA GLU A 143 9.66 6.88 1.86
C GLU A 143 9.06 5.48 1.98
N PHE A 144 7.91 5.25 1.34
CA PHE A 144 7.21 3.98 1.38
C PHE A 144 6.31 3.82 0.16
N PHE A 145 5.94 2.58 -0.17
CA PHE A 145 5.10 2.28 -1.32
C PHE A 145 3.63 2.23 -0.92
N GLN A 146 2.82 2.90 -1.73
CA GLN A 146 1.37 2.73 -1.75
C GLN A 146 0.96 1.90 -2.98
N CYS A 147 0.00 1.00 -2.77
CA CYS A 147 -0.61 0.23 -3.84
C CYS A 147 -2.09 0.62 -3.89
N ASP A 148 -2.40 1.62 -4.70
CA ASP A 148 -3.72 2.24 -4.77
C ASP A 148 -4.56 1.62 -5.88
N ALA A 149 -5.86 1.45 -5.60
CA ALA A 149 -6.88 1.16 -6.60
C ALA A 149 -8.05 2.12 -6.43
N ASP A 150 -8.48 2.77 -7.51
CA ASP A 150 -9.57 3.73 -7.51
C ASP A 150 -10.51 3.54 -8.70
N VAL A 151 -11.77 3.85 -8.46
CA VAL A 151 -12.80 4.00 -9.48
C VAL A 151 -13.28 5.44 -9.47
N VAL A 152 -13.27 6.11 -10.62
CA VAL A 152 -13.82 7.48 -10.76
C VAL A 152 -14.90 7.51 -11.84
N GLY A 153 -15.88 8.41 -11.65
CA GLY A 153 -16.99 8.61 -12.60
C GLY A 153 -18.16 7.66 -12.35
N SER A 154 -18.35 7.21 -11.12
CA SER A 154 -19.53 6.45 -10.69
C SER A 154 -19.88 6.78 -9.24
N ASP A 155 -21.17 7.06 -9.00
CA ASP A 155 -21.76 7.22 -7.66
C ASP A 155 -22.24 5.90 -7.06
N SER A 156 -22.16 4.80 -7.82
CA SER A 156 -22.65 3.48 -7.39
C SER A 156 -21.85 2.95 -6.20
N LEU A 157 -22.57 2.57 -5.14
CA LEU A 157 -21.99 1.92 -3.95
C LEU A 157 -21.51 0.48 -4.23
N LEU A 158 -21.81 -0.09 -5.39
CA LEU A 158 -21.22 -1.35 -5.84
C LEU A 158 -19.70 -1.25 -6.00
N CYS A 159 -19.17 -0.03 -6.17
CA CYS A 159 -17.72 0.20 -6.19
C CYS A 159 -17.10 -0.09 -4.81
N GLU A 160 -17.75 0.32 -3.72
CA GLU A 160 -17.35 0.00 -2.35
C GLU A 160 -17.40 -1.51 -2.08
N VAL A 161 -18.47 -2.19 -2.53
CA VAL A 161 -18.62 -3.64 -2.42
C VAL A 161 -17.46 -4.34 -3.13
N GLU A 162 -17.09 -3.91 -4.32
CA GLU A 162 -15.96 -4.45 -5.08
C GLU A 162 -14.61 -4.21 -4.36
N LEU A 163 -14.40 -3.01 -3.80
CA LEU A 163 -13.18 -2.70 -3.05
C LEU A 163 -13.03 -3.54 -1.78
N ILE A 164 -14.13 -3.85 -1.08
CA ILE A 164 -14.13 -4.77 0.07
C ILE A 164 -13.69 -6.18 -0.38
N GLN A 165 -14.21 -6.67 -1.50
CA GLN A 165 -13.79 -7.97 -2.06
C GLN A 165 -12.31 -7.98 -2.44
N ILE A 166 -11.79 -6.90 -3.03
CA ILE A 166 -10.36 -6.75 -3.36
C ILE A 166 -9.51 -6.81 -2.09
N MET A 167 -9.92 -6.12 -1.02
CA MET A 167 -9.20 -6.18 0.26
C MET A 167 -9.18 -7.60 0.83
N ASP A 168 -10.32 -8.29 0.84
CA ASP A 168 -10.41 -9.67 1.31
C ASP A 168 -9.52 -10.61 0.50
N GLU A 169 -9.59 -10.56 -0.83
CA GLU A 169 -8.84 -11.44 -1.73
C GLU A 169 -7.32 -11.22 -1.63
N VAL A 170 -6.85 -9.97 -1.51
CA VAL A 170 -5.43 -9.68 -1.31
C VAL A 170 -4.92 -10.31 -0.02
N PHE A 171 -5.60 -10.08 1.11
CA PHE A 171 -5.15 -10.61 2.39
C PHE A 171 -5.32 -12.12 2.51
N ARG A 172 -6.34 -12.68 1.87
CA ARG A 172 -6.51 -14.13 1.75
C ARG A 172 -5.32 -14.77 1.03
N ARG A 173 -4.84 -14.18 -0.09
CA ARG A 173 -3.66 -14.67 -0.83
C ARG A 173 -2.36 -14.49 -0.07
N LEU A 174 -2.23 -13.40 0.68
CA LEU A 174 -1.06 -13.16 1.53
C LEU A 174 -1.07 -13.99 2.82
N GLY A 175 -2.16 -14.69 3.15
CA GLY A 175 -2.29 -15.49 4.35
C GLY A 175 -2.41 -14.66 5.65
N ILE A 176 -2.76 -13.39 5.56
CA ILE A 176 -2.91 -12.49 6.72
C ILE A 176 -4.36 -12.47 7.18
N ASN A 177 -4.60 -12.79 8.46
CA ASN A 177 -5.92 -12.64 9.07
C ASN A 177 -6.18 -11.15 9.37
N VAL A 178 -7.30 -10.64 8.87
CA VAL A 178 -7.62 -9.21 8.98
C VAL A 178 -9.06 -8.97 9.42
N VAL A 179 -9.30 -7.78 9.95
CA VAL A 179 -10.62 -7.17 10.08
C VAL A 179 -10.67 -5.95 9.15
N ILE A 180 -11.74 -5.88 8.34
CA ILE A 180 -12.05 -4.72 7.52
C ILE A 180 -13.03 -3.87 8.32
N LYS A 181 -12.60 -2.69 8.76
CA LYS A 181 -13.42 -1.71 9.43
C LYS A 181 -14.00 -0.73 8.42
N MET A 182 -15.27 -0.40 8.57
CA MET A 182 -16.00 0.53 7.71
C MET A 182 -16.77 1.54 8.55
N ASN A 183 -16.79 2.78 8.10
CA ASN A 183 -17.68 3.84 8.59
C ASN A 183 -18.15 4.71 7.41
N ASN A 184 -18.95 5.72 7.68
CA ASN A 184 -19.38 6.69 6.68
C ASN A 184 -19.24 8.12 7.21
N ARG A 185 -18.63 9.01 6.45
CA ARG A 185 -18.46 10.43 6.83
C ARG A 185 -19.80 11.15 7.07
N LYS A 186 -20.85 10.73 6.37
CA LYS A 186 -22.21 11.28 6.54
C LYS A 186 -22.80 10.89 7.88
N ILE A 187 -22.53 9.67 8.38
CA ILE A 187 -22.92 9.27 9.75
C ILE A 187 -22.25 10.18 10.77
N LEU A 188 -20.93 10.41 10.63
CA LEU A 188 -20.20 11.28 11.55
C LEU A 188 -20.70 12.74 11.51
N ALA A 189 -21.01 13.24 10.31
CA ALA A 189 -21.60 14.56 10.14
C ALA A 189 -22.98 14.65 10.80
N GLY A 190 -23.83 13.64 10.57
CA GLY A 190 -25.15 13.55 11.16
C GLY A 190 -25.13 13.49 12.70
N ILE A 191 -24.17 12.78 13.28
CA ILE A 191 -23.95 12.78 14.73
C ILE A 191 -23.66 14.21 15.22
N ALA A 192 -22.74 14.94 14.56
CA ALA A 192 -22.42 16.31 14.92
C ALA A 192 -23.62 17.27 14.77
N GLU A 193 -24.46 17.08 13.75
CA GLU A 193 -25.72 17.83 13.54
C GLU A 193 -26.71 17.59 14.67
N VAL A 194 -27.00 16.33 15.01
CA VAL A 194 -28.01 15.95 16.01
C VAL A 194 -27.62 16.43 17.40
N ILE A 195 -26.33 16.42 17.75
CA ILE A 195 -25.88 16.93 19.05
C ILE A 195 -25.78 18.47 19.07
N GLY A 196 -25.95 19.17 17.94
CA GLY A 196 -25.92 20.62 17.82
C GLY A 196 -24.52 21.21 17.70
N GLU A 197 -23.53 20.42 17.25
CA GLU A 197 -22.11 20.79 17.19
C GLU A 197 -21.54 20.58 15.76
N ALA A 198 -22.34 20.85 14.72
CA ALA A 198 -21.98 20.60 13.30
C ALA A 198 -20.64 21.26 12.89
N GLU A 199 -20.38 22.49 13.35
CA GLU A 199 -19.14 23.23 13.09
C GLU A 199 -17.90 22.57 13.72
N ARG A 200 -18.10 21.65 14.65
CA ARG A 200 -17.04 21.00 15.47
C ARG A 200 -16.84 19.53 15.14
N ILE A 201 -17.32 19.09 13.99
CA ILE A 201 -17.20 17.70 13.54
C ILE A 201 -15.76 17.17 13.63
N VAL A 202 -14.75 18.00 13.30
CA VAL A 202 -13.34 17.60 13.34
C VAL A 202 -12.90 17.33 14.80
N ASP A 203 -13.30 18.18 15.73
CA ASP A 203 -12.97 18.00 17.15
C ASP A 203 -13.60 16.74 17.74
N ILE A 204 -14.87 16.49 17.39
CA ILE A 204 -15.63 15.32 17.84
C ILE A 204 -15.01 14.05 17.26
N THR A 205 -14.74 14.01 15.95
CA THR A 205 -14.19 12.84 15.29
C THR A 205 -12.78 12.51 15.76
N VAL A 206 -11.92 13.53 16.01
CA VAL A 206 -10.58 13.32 16.58
C VAL A 206 -10.63 12.80 18.02
N ALA A 207 -11.60 13.19 18.81
CA ALA A 207 -11.77 12.66 20.18
C ALA A 207 -12.27 11.21 20.15
N ILE A 208 -13.29 10.90 19.32
CA ILE A 208 -13.84 9.56 19.17
C ILE A 208 -12.79 8.56 18.67
N ASP A 209 -11.93 8.96 17.72
CA ASP A 209 -10.85 8.13 17.19
C ASP A 209 -9.85 7.67 18.26
N LYS A 210 -9.78 8.36 19.37
CA LYS A 210 -8.90 8.01 20.50
C LYS A 210 -9.56 7.03 21.48
N LEU A 211 -10.82 6.65 21.29
CA LEU A 211 -11.58 5.83 22.23
C LEU A 211 -10.84 4.56 22.64
N ASP A 212 -10.25 3.84 21.67
CA ASP A 212 -9.45 2.62 21.94
C ASP A 212 -8.20 2.88 22.79
N LYS A 213 -7.69 4.12 22.84
CA LYS A 213 -6.44 4.47 23.52
C LYS A 213 -6.64 5.11 24.90
N ILE A 214 -7.59 6.02 25.01
CA ILE A 214 -7.81 6.82 26.23
C ILE A 214 -9.08 6.43 27.00
N GLY A 215 -9.86 5.49 26.44
CA GLY A 215 -11.10 5.02 27.03
C GLY A 215 -12.20 6.09 26.99
N HIS A 216 -13.39 5.70 27.48
CA HIS A 216 -14.60 6.52 27.48
C HIS A 216 -14.42 7.84 28.26
N GLU A 217 -13.92 7.77 29.50
CA GLU A 217 -13.71 8.97 30.34
C GLU A 217 -12.68 9.92 29.70
N GLY A 218 -11.64 9.39 29.06
CA GLY A 218 -10.65 10.20 28.37
C GLY A 218 -11.23 10.95 27.16
N VAL A 219 -12.14 10.31 26.40
CA VAL A 219 -12.85 10.94 25.27
C VAL A 219 -13.74 12.09 25.79
N ILE A 220 -14.52 11.85 26.84
CA ILE A 220 -15.36 12.89 27.47
C ILE A 220 -14.52 14.08 27.93
N ALA A 221 -13.41 13.82 28.63
CA ALA A 221 -12.51 14.87 29.08
C ALA A 221 -11.92 15.68 27.93
N GLU A 222 -11.55 15.04 26.83
CA GLU A 222 -11.04 15.72 25.63
C GLU A 222 -12.12 16.57 24.94
N LEU A 223 -13.36 16.06 24.82
CA LEU A 223 -14.48 16.79 24.25
C LEU A 223 -14.79 18.07 25.09
N ARG A 224 -14.80 17.96 26.41
CA ARG A 224 -14.94 19.11 27.31
C ARG A 224 -13.81 20.13 27.15
N ALA A 225 -12.56 19.63 27.07
CA ALA A 225 -11.39 20.51 26.87
C ALA A 225 -11.45 21.28 25.54
N LYS A 226 -12.10 20.71 24.56
CA LYS A 226 -12.39 21.35 23.27
C LYS A 226 -13.64 22.24 23.29
N GLY A 227 -14.33 22.34 24.40
CA GLY A 227 -15.49 23.22 24.61
C GLY A 227 -16.80 22.67 24.05
N ILE A 228 -16.92 21.35 23.86
CA ILE A 228 -18.17 20.66 23.55
C ILE A 228 -19.02 20.70 24.84
N SER A 229 -20.29 21.09 24.73
CA SER A 229 -21.19 21.22 25.89
C SER A 229 -21.52 19.85 26.51
N ASP A 230 -21.76 19.83 27.82
CA ASP A 230 -22.17 18.60 28.53
C ASP A 230 -23.44 18.00 27.92
N SER A 231 -24.41 18.84 27.52
CA SER A 231 -25.63 18.37 26.86
C SER A 231 -25.41 17.74 25.51
N ALA A 232 -24.38 18.16 24.77
CA ALA A 232 -23.98 17.52 23.52
C ALA A 232 -23.24 16.19 23.78
N ILE A 233 -22.41 16.14 24.82
CA ILE A 233 -21.73 14.93 25.27
C ILE A 233 -22.74 13.87 25.71
N ASP A 234 -23.76 14.24 26.49
CA ASP A 234 -24.82 13.33 26.92
C ASP A 234 -25.59 12.72 25.73
N ARG A 235 -25.84 13.52 24.68
CA ARG A 235 -26.44 13.03 23.42
C ARG A 235 -25.49 12.14 22.58
N LEU A 236 -24.19 12.34 22.69
CA LEU A 236 -23.18 11.55 22.02
C LEU A 236 -22.96 10.18 22.70
N GLN A 237 -23.27 10.07 23.98
CA GLN A 237 -23.05 8.87 24.80
C GLN A 237 -23.57 7.57 24.14
N PRO A 238 -24.83 7.49 23.65
CA PRO A 238 -25.36 6.28 23.03
C PRO A 238 -24.56 5.82 21.80
N VAL A 239 -23.91 6.77 21.10
CA VAL A 239 -23.07 6.49 19.93
C VAL A 239 -21.71 5.93 20.36
N ILE A 240 -21.10 6.50 21.40
CA ILE A 240 -19.81 6.05 21.95
C ILE A 240 -19.94 4.62 22.53
N ASP A 241 -21.08 4.35 23.18
CA ASP A 241 -21.35 3.06 23.82
C ASP A 241 -21.91 2.00 22.86
N LEU A 242 -22.15 2.35 21.60
CA LEU A 242 -22.80 1.46 20.64
C LEU A 242 -21.96 0.21 20.38
N ARG A 243 -22.53 -0.94 20.68
CA ARG A 243 -21.94 -2.29 20.52
C ARG A 243 -22.93 -3.17 19.78
N GLY A 244 -22.49 -4.35 19.36
CA GLY A 244 -23.33 -5.35 18.70
C GLY A 244 -22.90 -5.62 17.26
N SER A 245 -23.74 -6.33 16.54
CA SER A 245 -23.57 -6.63 15.11
C SER A 245 -23.69 -5.36 14.25
N ASN A 246 -23.24 -5.44 12.99
CA ASN A 246 -23.39 -4.32 12.05
C ASN A 246 -24.85 -3.87 11.93
N ARG A 247 -25.80 -4.82 11.89
CA ARG A 247 -27.23 -4.53 11.75
C ARG A 247 -27.83 -3.85 12.99
N GLU A 248 -27.45 -4.30 14.18
CA GLU A 248 -27.89 -3.66 15.43
C GLU A 248 -27.36 -2.23 15.51
N LYS A 249 -26.08 -2.02 15.10
CA LYS A 249 -25.50 -0.67 15.04
C LYS A 249 -26.25 0.23 14.06
N MET A 250 -26.59 -0.24 12.87
CA MET A 250 -27.33 0.55 11.86
C MET A 250 -28.75 0.89 12.37
N ALA A 251 -29.46 -0.06 12.98
CA ALA A 251 -30.78 0.17 13.54
C ALA A 251 -30.76 1.24 14.64
N ALA A 252 -29.78 1.18 15.56
CA ALA A 252 -29.62 2.17 16.61
C ALA A 252 -29.26 3.55 16.06
N LEU A 253 -28.33 3.61 15.07
CA LEU A 253 -27.94 4.88 14.42
C LEU A 253 -29.12 5.51 13.67
N ARG A 254 -29.97 4.73 13.02
CA ARG A 254 -31.16 5.25 12.35
C ARG A 254 -32.06 6.02 13.33
N SER A 255 -32.25 5.49 14.54
CA SER A 255 -33.03 6.16 15.59
C SER A 255 -32.32 7.43 16.12
N VAL A 256 -31.03 7.35 16.40
CA VAL A 256 -30.24 8.51 16.89
C VAL A 256 -30.18 9.64 15.88
N LEU A 257 -30.11 9.30 14.58
CA LEU A 257 -29.91 10.26 13.48
C LEU A 257 -31.22 10.73 12.83
N GLU A 258 -32.39 10.40 13.37
CA GLU A 258 -33.71 10.74 12.79
C GLU A 258 -33.83 12.26 12.47
N GLY A 259 -33.14 13.13 13.21
CA GLY A 259 -33.13 14.58 12.99
C GLY A 259 -32.09 15.07 11.96
N SER A 260 -31.32 14.20 11.32
CA SER A 260 -30.28 14.55 10.35
C SER A 260 -30.47 13.82 9.03
N GLU A 261 -30.86 14.53 7.98
CA GLU A 261 -30.97 13.95 6.63
C GLU A 261 -29.62 13.40 6.14
N THR A 262 -28.53 14.13 6.41
CA THR A 262 -27.15 13.68 6.09
C THR A 262 -26.82 12.39 6.80
N GLY A 263 -27.13 12.29 8.08
CA GLY A 263 -26.86 11.10 8.91
C GLY A 263 -27.64 9.87 8.44
N ILE A 264 -28.95 10.05 8.18
CA ILE A 264 -29.80 8.97 7.64
C ILE A 264 -29.28 8.46 6.29
N ARG A 265 -28.91 9.36 5.39
CA ARG A 265 -28.30 8.97 4.11
C ARG A 265 -27.01 8.15 4.31
N GLY A 266 -26.19 8.50 5.28
CA GLY A 266 -24.99 7.73 5.64
C GLY A 266 -25.31 6.32 6.14
N VAL A 267 -26.39 6.16 6.93
CA VAL A 267 -26.89 4.86 7.37
C VAL A 267 -27.38 4.04 6.18
N GLU A 268 -28.20 4.61 5.29
CA GLU A 268 -28.72 3.95 4.10
C GLU A 268 -27.62 3.48 3.15
N GLU A 269 -26.60 4.30 2.90
CA GLU A 269 -25.43 3.91 2.12
C GLU A 269 -24.67 2.75 2.74
N THR A 270 -24.52 2.75 4.07
CA THR A 270 -23.84 1.68 4.81
C THR A 270 -24.64 0.39 4.78
N GLU A 271 -25.97 0.46 5.00
CA GLU A 271 -26.88 -0.67 4.90
C GLU A 271 -26.85 -1.28 3.50
N TYR A 272 -26.86 -0.45 2.44
CA TYR A 272 -26.74 -0.92 1.05
C TYR A 272 -25.47 -1.74 0.84
N ILE A 273 -24.33 -1.26 1.32
CA ILE A 273 -23.05 -1.98 1.21
C ILE A 273 -23.12 -3.31 1.97
N LEU A 274 -23.67 -3.32 3.18
CA LEU A 274 -23.84 -4.52 4.00
C LEU A 274 -24.75 -5.54 3.31
N ASP A 275 -25.88 -5.10 2.74
CA ASP A 275 -26.82 -5.96 2.03
C ASP A 275 -26.20 -6.71 0.85
N HIS A 276 -25.27 -6.06 0.15
CA HIS A 276 -24.61 -6.62 -1.02
C HIS A 276 -23.36 -7.45 -0.69
N ILE A 277 -22.73 -7.19 0.45
CA ILE A 277 -21.51 -7.89 0.84
C ILE A 277 -21.80 -9.14 1.69
N GLU A 278 -22.81 -9.12 2.54
CA GLU A 278 -23.16 -10.24 3.43
C GLU A 278 -23.41 -11.58 2.72
N PRO A 279 -24.02 -11.63 1.51
CA PRO A 279 -24.18 -12.88 0.76
C PRO A 279 -22.88 -13.42 0.17
N LEU A 280 -21.81 -12.63 0.13
CA LEU A 280 -20.54 -13.00 -0.50
C LEU A 280 -19.63 -13.76 0.45
N PRO A 281 -18.84 -14.74 -0.04
CA PRO A 281 -17.99 -15.58 0.82
C PRO A 281 -16.70 -14.86 1.23
N LEU A 282 -16.79 -13.82 2.07
CA LEU A 282 -15.61 -13.15 2.62
C LEU A 282 -14.93 -14.03 3.68
N LYS A 283 -13.61 -14.04 3.68
CA LYS A 283 -12.78 -14.61 4.75
C LYS A 283 -12.57 -13.60 5.87
N ALA A 284 -12.37 -12.34 5.53
CA ALA A 284 -12.21 -11.26 6.49
C ALA A 284 -13.54 -10.91 7.18
N ARG A 285 -13.47 -10.55 8.46
CA ARG A 285 -14.61 -9.96 9.15
C ARG A 285 -14.79 -8.51 8.72
N LEU A 286 -15.98 -8.16 8.24
CA LEU A 286 -16.38 -6.76 8.01
C LEU A 286 -17.07 -6.24 9.27
N GLU A 287 -16.60 -5.11 9.79
CA GLU A 287 -17.09 -4.47 11.01
C GLU A 287 -17.39 -2.99 10.77
N THR A 288 -18.62 -2.56 11.06
CA THR A 288 -18.93 -1.14 11.17
C THR A 288 -18.34 -0.59 12.46
N ASP A 289 -17.43 0.38 12.35
CA ASP A 289 -16.71 0.96 13.48
C ASP A 289 -16.83 2.49 13.50
N LEU A 290 -17.66 3.00 14.40
CA LEU A 290 -17.89 4.43 14.52
C LEU A 290 -16.68 5.22 15.04
N THR A 291 -15.71 4.54 15.65
CA THR A 291 -14.44 5.14 16.04
C THR A 291 -13.50 5.37 14.86
N LEU A 292 -13.78 4.76 13.70
CA LEU A 292 -13.08 5.06 12.47
C LEU A 292 -13.50 6.43 11.96
N ALA A 293 -12.85 7.45 12.46
CA ALA A 293 -13.14 8.85 12.16
C ALA A 293 -11.97 9.53 11.41
N ARG A 294 -10.81 8.88 11.37
CA ARG A 294 -9.62 9.33 10.64
C ARG A 294 -9.73 9.09 9.16
N GLY A 295 -8.93 9.80 8.45
CA GLY A 295 -8.77 9.73 7.01
C GLY A 295 -8.35 11.08 6.49
N LEU A 296 -8.03 11.15 5.22
CA LEU A 296 -7.72 12.41 4.55
C LEU A 296 -9.01 13.25 4.48
N ASN A 297 -8.88 14.56 4.61
CA ASN A 297 -10.01 15.48 4.71
C ASN A 297 -10.90 15.53 3.47
N TYR A 298 -10.49 14.87 2.39
CA TYR A 298 -11.26 14.83 1.15
C TYR A 298 -12.30 13.71 1.07
N TYR A 299 -12.38 12.79 2.04
CA TYR A 299 -13.42 11.75 2.04
C TYR A 299 -14.80 12.31 2.38
N THR A 300 -15.83 11.89 1.62
CA THR A 300 -17.20 12.41 1.67
C THR A 300 -18.25 11.35 2.00
N GLY A 301 -17.94 10.06 1.86
CA GLY A 301 -18.85 8.94 2.07
C GLY A 301 -18.23 7.82 2.89
N ALA A 302 -18.33 6.58 2.41
CA ALA A 302 -17.74 5.42 3.04
C ALA A 302 -16.23 5.58 3.23
N ILE A 303 -15.71 5.14 4.38
CA ILE A 303 -14.29 5.06 4.72
C ILE A 303 -13.94 3.67 5.21
N PHE A 304 -12.74 3.22 4.87
CA PHE A 304 -12.24 1.89 5.16
C PHE A 304 -10.91 1.92 5.88
N GLU A 305 -10.71 0.97 6.77
CA GLU A 305 -9.43 0.69 7.42
C GLU A 305 -9.29 -0.82 7.61
N VAL A 306 -8.13 -1.38 7.29
CA VAL A 306 -7.84 -2.79 7.54
C VAL A 306 -6.75 -2.92 8.60
N LYS A 307 -7.02 -3.75 9.60
CA LYS A 307 -6.07 -4.10 10.66
C LYS A 307 -5.74 -5.59 10.60
N ALA A 308 -4.45 -5.92 10.72
CA ALA A 308 -4.02 -7.28 10.95
C ALA A 308 -4.44 -7.72 12.37
N LEU A 309 -4.90 -8.98 12.51
CA LEU A 309 -5.36 -9.51 13.80
C LEU A 309 -4.21 -10.13 14.59
N ASP A 310 -3.21 -10.68 13.91
CA ASP A 310 -2.13 -11.46 14.50
C ASP A 310 -0.81 -10.67 14.64
N ALA A 311 -0.84 -9.35 14.35
CA ALA A 311 0.33 -8.48 14.44
C ALA A 311 -0.02 -7.09 15.00
N GLU A 312 0.77 -6.62 15.96
CA GLU A 312 0.64 -5.26 16.50
C GLU A 312 1.28 -4.24 15.55
N ILE A 313 0.51 -3.79 14.57
CA ILE A 313 0.90 -2.75 13.62
C ILE A 313 -0.32 -1.84 13.36
N GLY A 314 -0.08 -0.60 12.96
CA GLY A 314 -1.17 0.28 12.51
C GLY A 314 -1.87 -0.26 11.27
N SER A 315 -2.92 0.45 10.81
CA SER A 315 -3.67 0.08 9.60
C SER A 315 -2.76 -0.29 8.43
N ILE A 316 -3.04 -1.42 7.81
CA ILE A 316 -2.28 -1.94 6.65
C ILE A 316 -2.92 -1.59 5.31
N THR A 317 -4.19 -1.18 5.33
CA THR A 317 -4.93 -0.63 4.19
C THR A 317 -5.87 0.45 4.70
N GLY A 318 -6.11 1.47 3.89
CA GLY A 318 -7.10 2.51 4.14
C GLY A 318 -7.68 3.04 2.83
N GLY A 319 -8.84 3.68 2.90
CA GLY A 319 -9.49 4.23 1.72
C GLY A 319 -10.82 4.88 2.01
N GLY A 320 -11.54 5.26 0.96
CA GLY A 320 -12.88 5.80 1.05
C GLY A 320 -13.34 6.52 -0.21
N ARG A 321 -14.60 6.99 -0.17
CA ARG A 321 -15.24 7.77 -1.23
C ARG A 321 -14.86 9.25 -1.13
N TYR A 322 -14.59 9.86 -2.28
CA TYR A 322 -14.27 11.28 -2.45
C TYR A 322 -15.01 11.83 -3.66
N ASP A 323 -15.92 12.81 -3.45
CA ASP A 323 -16.82 13.29 -4.52
C ASP A 323 -16.33 14.56 -5.21
N ASN A 324 -15.43 15.31 -4.60
CA ASN A 324 -15.04 16.64 -5.10
C ASN A 324 -13.52 16.83 -5.29
N LEU A 325 -12.75 15.75 -5.28
CA LEU A 325 -11.30 15.89 -5.38
C LEU A 325 -10.84 16.47 -6.73
N THR A 326 -11.52 16.11 -7.82
CA THR A 326 -11.28 16.67 -9.17
C THR A 326 -11.76 18.11 -9.29
N GLY A 327 -12.73 18.54 -8.47
CA GLY A 327 -13.23 19.92 -8.44
C GLY A 327 -12.16 20.94 -8.10
N VAL A 328 -11.16 20.54 -7.30
CA VAL A 328 -9.99 21.37 -6.98
C VAL A 328 -9.16 21.71 -8.23
N PHE A 329 -9.23 20.89 -9.27
CA PHE A 329 -8.57 21.07 -10.56
C PHE A 329 -9.52 21.57 -11.66
N GLY A 330 -10.68 22.14 -11.27
CA GLY A 330 -11.66 22.72 -12.20
C GLY A 330 -12.67 21.75 -12.80
N MET A 331 -12.75 20.50 -12.29
CA MET A 331 -13.70 19.50 -12.77
C MET A 331 -14.57 18.98 -11.61
N ALA A 332 -15.58 19.74 -11.24
CA ALA A 332 -16.53 19.38 -10.20
C ALA A 332 -17.48 18.25 -10.63
N GLY A 333 -18.06 17.54 -9.65
CA GLY A 333 -19.13 16.56 -9.86
C GLY A 333 -18.65 15.20 -10.36
N LEU A 334 -17.37 14.87 -10.23
CA LEU A 334 -16.85 13.54 -10.53
C LEU A 334 -16.57 12.78 -9.22
N SER A 335 -17.45 11.86 -8.89
CA SER A 335 -17.28 10.98 -7.73
C SER A 335 -16.17 9.96 -7.96
N GLY A 336 -15.47 9.63 -6.88
CA GLY A 336 -14.45 8.59 -6.86
C GLY A 336 -14.43 7.85 -5.53
N VAL A 337 -13.98 6.61 -5.57
CA VAL A 337 -13.74 5.79 -4.39
C VAL A 337 -12.48 4.96 -4.60
N GLY A 338 -11.66 4.80 -3.57
CA GLY A 338 -10.43 4.05 -3.69
C GLY A 338 -9.87 3.56 -2.39
N ILE A 339 -8.93 2.63 -2.49
CA ILE A 339 -8.19 2.03 -1.38
C ILE A 339 -6.70 2.07 -1.66
N SER A 340 -5.90 2.04 -0.60
CA SER A 340 -4.45 2.02 -0.65
C SER A 340 -3.91 0.96 0.29
N PHE A 341 -3.20 -0.05 -0.24
CA PHE A 341 -2.42 -0.98 0.59
C PHE A 341 -1.07 -0.37 0.92
N GLY A 342 -0.73 -0.37 2.20
CA GLY A 342 0.57 0.05 2.70
C GLY A 342 1.59 -1.08 2.60
N ALA A 343 2.27 -1.21 1.46
CA ALA A 343 3.14 -2.35 1.16
C ALA A 343 4.23 -2.57 2.23
N ASP A 344 4.79 -1.50 2.78
CA ASP A 344 5.84 -1.58 3.80
C ASP A 344 5.33 -2.09 5.14
N ARG A 345 4.08 -1.80 5.51
CA ARG A 345 3.44 -2.37 6.70
C ARG A 345 3.05 -3.83 6.49
N ILE A 346 2.55 -4.18 5.31
CA ILE A 346 2.28 -5.57 4.92
C ILE A 346 3.58 -6.38 4.95
N TYR A 347 4.69 -5.81 4.45
CA TYR A 347 6.02 -6.41 4.53
C TYR A 347 6.44 -6.69 5.99
N ASP A 348 6.23 -5.72 6.89
CA ASP A 348 6.55 -5.88 8.31
C ASP A 348 5.68 -6.97 8.97
N VAL A 349 4.39 -7.09 8.60
CA VAL A 349 3.48 -8.15 9.08
C VAL A 349 3.94 -9.53 8.60
N LEU A 350 4.18 -9.69 7.29
CA LEU A 350 4.61 -10.97 6.72
C LEU A 350 5.94 -11.44 7.29
N ASN A 351 6.89 -10.52 7.56
CA ASN A 351 8.14 -10.85 8.23
C ASN A 351 7.94 -11.27 9.70
N GLN A 352 7.02 -10.60 10.42
CA GLN A 352 6.76 -10.94 11.83
C GLN A 352 6.10 -12.31 11.97
N LEU A 353 5.23 -12.67 11.04
CA LEU A 353 4.44 -13.90 11.07
C LEU A 353 5.07 -15.04 10.26
N ASP A 354 6.22 -14.79 9.60
CA ASP A 354 6.93 -15.76 8.73
C ASP A 354 6.01 -16.40 7.67
N LEU A 355 5.22 -15.56 6.96
CA LEU A 355 4.21 -16.02 6.01
C LEU A 355 4.68 -16.02 4.54
N TYR A 356 5.96 -15.75 4.28
CA TYR A 356 6.46 -15.79 2.90
C TYR A 356 6.58 -17.23 2.42
N PRO A 357 6.09 -17.54 1.17
CA PRO A 357 6.36 -18.83 0.56
C PRO A 357 7.87 -19.08 0.42
N GLU A 358 8.31 -20.30 0.63
CA GLU A 358 9.73 -20.66 0.53
C GLU A 358 10.36 -20.27 -0.82
N ASP A 359 9.58 -20.33 -1.91
CA ASP A 359 10.03 -20.00 -3.26
C ASP A 359 10.26 -18.51 -3.49
N THR A 360 9.75 -17.64 -2.61
CA THR A 360 9.89 -16.19 -2.74
C THR A 360 11.34 -15.73 -2.74
N LEU A 361 12.22 -16.47 -2.09
CA LEU A 361 13.63 -16.11 -1.95
C LEU A 361 14.52 -16.59 -3.11
N ARG A 362 13.98 -17.43 -4.00
CA ARG A 362 14.74 -18.13 -5.03
C ARG A 362 14.73 -17.36 -6.33
N THR A 363 15.79 -16.58 -6.57
CA THR A 363 15.96 -15.85 -7.85
C THR A 363 16.54 -16.72 -8.96
N THR A 364 17.48 -17.61 -8.62
CA THR A 364 18.14 -18.55 -9.54
C THR A 364 17.72 -19.97 -9.21
N GLN A 365 17.36 -20.77 -10.23
CA GLN A 365 16.96 -22.17 -10.07
C GLN A 365 18.12 -23.12 -10.23
N LEU A 366 19.04 -22.79 -11.15
CA LEU A 366 20.13 -23.66 -11.58
C LEU A 366 21.43 -22.89 -11.68
N LEU A 367 22.48 -23.41 -11.06
CA LEU A 367 23.85 -22.94 -11.24
C LEU A 367 24.64 -23.97 -12.04
N PHE A 368 25.24 -23.56 -13.15
CA PHE A 368 26.26 -24.35 -13.87
C PHE A 368 27.63 -24.04 -13.26
N VAL A 369 28.38 -25.09 -12.92
CA VAL A 369 29.72 -24.98 -12.37
C VAL A 369 30.73 -25.59 -13.37
N HIS A 370 31.93 -25.01 -13.40
CA HIS A 370 33.00 -25.43 -14.31
C HIS A 370 34.36 -25.32 -13.62
N PHE A 371 35.38 -25.95 -14.23
CA PHE A 371 36.73 -25.97 -13.67
C PHE A 371 37.73 -25.19 -14.54
N GLY A 372 37.34 -24.78 -15.74
CA GLY A 372 38.19 -24.05 -16.67
C GLY A 372 37.43 -23.44 -17.82
N GLU A 373 38.20 -22.79 -18.73
CA GLU A 373 37.63 -22.09 -19.89
C GLU A 373 37.00 -23.05 -20.90
N ARG A 374 37.55 -24.28 -21.04
CA ARG A 374 37.04 -25.31 -21.94
C ARG A 374 35.61 -25.73 -21.56
N GLU A 375 35.37 -26.02 -20.28
CA GLU A 375 34.06 -26.37 -19.76
C GLU A 375 33.12 -25.19 -19.88
N ALA A 376 33.55 -23.96 -19.52
CA ALA A 376 32.76 -22.76 -19.65
C ALA A 376 32.27 -22.56 -21.09
N ASN A 377 33.14 -22.66 -22.07
CA ASN A 377 32.79 -22.54 -23.50
C ASN A 377 31.78 -23.61 -23.95
N TYR A 378 31.92 -24.85 -23.45
CA TYR A 378 30.97 -25.93 -23.71
C TYR A 378 29.58 -25.61 -23.09
N LEU A 379 29.55 -25.02 -21.90
CA LEU A 379 28.32 -24.71 -21.16
C LEU A 379 27.53 -23.54 -21.76
N LEU A 380 28.18 -22.55 -22.38
CA LEU A 380 27.50 -21.36 -22.90
C LEU A 380 26.28 -21.66 -23.79
N PRO A 381 26.38 -22.54 -24.83
CA PRO A 381 25.21 -22.86 -25.64
C PRO A 381 24.15 -23.69 -24.89
N LEU A 382 24.55 -24.51 -23.91
CA LEU A 382 23.62 -25.30 -23.12
C LEU A 382 22.79 -24.38 -22.20
N ILE A 383 23.44 -23.41 -21.55
CA ILE A 383 22.78 -22.42 -20.70
C ILE A 383 21.82 -21.55 -21.52
N ALA A 384 22.21 -21.18 -22.73
CA ALA A 384 21.31 -20.42 -23.61
C ALA A 384 20.01 -21.20 -23.91
N ARG A 385 20.08 -22.51 -24.13
CA ARG A 385 18.89 -23.38 -24.31
C ARG A 385 18.05 -23.47 -23.03
N VAL A 386 18.69 -23.64 -21.86
CA VAL A 386 18.01 -23.68 -20.56
C VAL A 386 17.24 -22.37 -20.30
N ARG A 387 17.88 -21.21 -20.55
CA ARG A 387 17.25 -19.90 -20.42
C ARG A 387 16.12 -19.70 -21.43
N ALA A 388 16.28 -20.18 -22.66
CA ALA A 388 15.21 -20.12 -23.67
C ALA A 388 13.98 -20.95 -23.28
N ALA A 389 14.14 -21.98 -22.43
CA ALA A 389 13.06 -22.75 -21.84
C ALA A 389 12.43 -22.07 -20.59
N GLY A 390 12.82 -20.82 -20.26
CA GLY A 390 12.27 -20.06 -19.13
C GLY A 390 12.91 -20.38 -17.78
N ILE A 391 13.93 -21.23 -17.71
CA ILE A 391 14.61 -21.62 -16.46
C ILE A 391 15.66 -20.55 -16.10
N ARG A 392 15.59 -20.00 -14.89
CA ARG A 392 16.55 -19.02 -14.40
C ARG A 392 17.86 -19.71 -14.04
N ALA A 393 18.87 -19.58 -14.90
CA ALA A 393 20.15 -20.25 -14.78
C ALA A 393 21.33 -19.30 -14.83
N GLU A 394 22.33 -19.57 -14.00
CA GLU A 394 23.62 -18.88 -13.94
C GLU A 394 24.77 -19.81 -14.32
N LEU A 395 25.83 -19.22 -14.87
CA LEU A 395 27.16 -19.85 -14.95
C LEU A 395 28.02 -19.20 -13.88
N TYR A 396 28.67 -20.00 -13.03
CA TYR A 396 29.64 -19.44 -12.10
C TYR A 396 30.77 -18.77 -12.91
N PRO A 397 31.11 -17.50 -12.64
CA PRO A 397 31.92 -16.72 -13.58
C PRO A 397 33.41 -17.13 -13.63
N ASP A 398 33.95 -17.62 -12.50
CA ASP A 398 35.39 -17.91 -12.38
C ASP A 398 35.68 -19.40 -12.36
N ALA A 399 36.81 -19.81 -12.93
CA ALA A 399 37.35 -21.15 -12.69
C ALA A 399 37.76 -21.25 -11.18
N ALA A 400 37.00 -22.02 -10.39
CA ALA A 400 37.21 -22.15 -8.98
C ALA A 400 37.03 -23.61 -8.50
N LYS A 401 37.58 -23.92 -7.32
CA LYS A 401 37.35 -25.22 -6.68
C LYS A 401 35.85 -25.46 -6.46
N MET A 402 35.39 -26.68 -6.65
CA MET A 402 34.00 -27.12 -6.44
C MET A 402 33.39 -26.59 -5.13
N LYS A 403 34.13 -26.70 -4.02
CA LYS A 403 33.66 -26.23 -2.70
C LYS A 403 33.24 -24.74 -2.72
N LYS A 404 33.97 -23.88 -3.46
CA LYS A 404 33.66 -22.44 -3.56
C LYS A 404 32.37 -22.21 -4.34
N GLN A 405 32.20 -22.95 -5.46
CA GLN A 405 31.03 -22.82 -6.32
C GLN A 405 29.77 -23.40 -5.65
N LEU A 406 29.85 -24.54 -4.97
CA LEU A 406 28.76 -25.08 -4.18
C LEU A 406 28.39 -24.17 -2.99
N GLY A 407 29.40 -23.58 -2.32
CA GLY A 407 29.16 -22.60 -1.27
C GLY A 407 28.45 -21.34 -1.75
N TYR A 408 28.69 -20.92 -3.02
CA TYR A 408 27.94 -19.85 -3.65
C TYR A 408 26.48 -20.28 -3.90
N ALA A 409 26.24 -21.48 -4.40
CA ALA A 409 24.89 -22.00 -4.59
C ALA A 409 24.10 -22.04 -3.28
N ASP A 410 24.71 -22.53 -2.22
CA ASP A 410 24.11 -22.62 -0.87
C ASP A 410 23.80 -21.23 -0.31
N ALA A 411 24.77 -20.31 -0.36
CA ALA A 411 24.58 -18.93 0.13
C ALA A 411 23.49 -18.14 -0.61
N ASN A 412 23.20 -18.49 -1.88
CA ASN A 412 22.16 -17.87 -2.69
C ASN A 412 20.87 -18.71 -2.79
N ALA A 413 20.73 -19.76 -1.96
CA ALA A 413 19.57 -20.65 -1.93
C ALA A 413 19.21 -21.26 -3.31
N ILE A 414 20.23 -21.50 -4.17
CA ILE A 414 20.06 -22.12 -5.48
C ILE A 414 19.78 -23.61 -5.30
N LEU A 415 18.66 -24.08 -5.85
CA LEU A 415 18.18 -25.46 -5.62
C LEU A 415 18.98 -26.52 -6.34
N PHE A 416 19.42 -26.22 -7.55
CA PHE A 416 20.07 -27.22 -8.40
C PHE A 416 21.42 -26.71 -8.88
N VAL A 417 22.38 -27.63 -8.94
CA VAL A 417 23.71 -27.37 -9.49
C VAL A 417 23.99 -28.37 -10.59
N ALA A 418 24.32 -27.88 -11.79
CA ALA A 418 24.76 -28.66 -12.92
C ALA A 418 26.30 -28.73 -12.93
N LEU A 419 26.84 -29.90 -12.70
CA LEU A 419 28.25 -30.17 -12.69
C LEU A 419 28.68 -30.71 -14.06
N VAL A 420 29.65 -30.05 -14.66
CA VAL A 420 30.22 -30.48 -15.96
C VAL A 420 31.72 -30.42 -15.91
N GLY A 421 32.32 -31.57 -16.06
CA GLY A 421 33.76 -31.80 -16.26
C GLY A 421 34.06 -32.51 -17.60
N GLU A 422 35.25 -33.03 -17.73
CA GLU A 422 35.66 -33.72 -18.98
C GLU A 422 34.79 -34.94 -19.30
N ASP A 423 34.41 -35.72 -18.31
CA ASP A 423 33.58 -36.92 -18.51
C ASP A 423 32.17 -36.55 -18.99
N GLU A 424 31.57 -35.51 -18.39
CA GLU A 424 30.24 -35.00 -18.76
C GLU A 424 30.28 -34.43 -20.21
N MET A 425 31.33 -33.70 -20.58
CA MET A 425 31.48 -33.19 -21.92
C MET A 425 31.61 -34.32 -22.95
N SER A 426 32.31 -35.42 -22.61
CA SER A 426 32.52 -36.57 -23.51
C SER A 426 31.25 -37.38 -23.69
N THR A 427 30.43 -37.51 -22.65
CA THR A 427 29.20 -38.32 -22.65
C THR A 427 27.95 -37.53 -23.05
N GLY A 428 28.03 -36.19 -23.01
CA GLY A 428 26.86 -35.30 -23.18
C GLY A 428 25.85 -35.37 -22.04
N ARG A 429 26.24 -35.93 -20.87
CA ARG A 429 25.38 -36.05 -19.69
C ARG A 429 25.90 -35.15 -18.59
N ILE A 430 24.99 -34.35 -17.99
CA ILE A 430 25.23 -33.37 -16.95
C ILE A 430 24.95 -34.04 -15.61
N GLN A 431 25.81 -33.87 -14.62
CA GLN A 431 25.51 -34.28 -13.25
C GLN A 431 24.65 -33.19 -12.58
N LEU A 432 23.36 -33.47 -12.47
CA LEU A 432 22.42 -32.57 -11.78
C LEU A 432 22.36 -32.94 -10.28
N LYS A 433 22.74 -31.99 -9.44
CA LYS A 433 22.67 -32.09 -7.98
C LYS A 433 21.53 -31.29 -7.41
N ASP A 434 20.65 -31.91 -6.63
CA ASP A 434 19.68 -31.21 -5.78
C ASP A 434 20.40 -30.81 -4.48
N MET A 435 20.44 -29.52 -4.19
CA MET A 435 21.16 -28.97 -3.03
C MET A 435 20.43 -29.24 -1.69
N ARG A 436 19.14 -29.59 -1.72
CA ARG A 436 18.35 -29.89 -0.51
C ARG A 436 18.56 -31.34 -0.06
N SER A 437 18.41 -32.29 -0.99
CA SER A 437 18.56 -33.72 -0.70
C SER A 437 20.01 -34.17 -0.75
N GLY A 438 20.85 -33.45 -1.49
CA GLY A 438 22.22 -33.87 -1.81
C GLY A 438 22.29 -34.93 -2.92
N GLU A 439 21.17 -35.40 -3.45
CA GLU A 439 21.12 -36.39 -4.52
C GLU A 439 21.75 -35.86 -5.82
N GLN A 440 22.44 -36.75 -6.53
CA GLN A 440 23.04 -36.47 -7.85
C GLN A 440 22.57 -37.51 -8.85
N ARG A 441 22.25 -37.04 -10.06
CA ARG A 441 21.88 -37.91 -11.18
C ARG A 441 22.46 -37.39 -12.48
N ALA A 442 22.88 -38.32 -13.36
CA ALA A 442 23.32 -37.98 -14.69
C ALA A 442 22.09 -37.80 -15.62
N VAL A 443 21.95 -36.63 -16.20
CA VAL A 443 20.81 -36.26 -17.07
C VAL A 443 21.32 -35.69 -18.40
N THR A 444 20.55 -35.85 -19.46
CA THR A 444 20.73 -35.07 -20.69
C THR A 444 20.21 -33.62 -20.48
N LEU A 445 20.57 -32.71 -21.40
CA LEU A 445 20.05 -31.33 -21.30
C LEU A 445 18.53 -31.27 -21.40
N ASP A 446 17.91 -32.12 -22.23
CA ASP A 446 16.47 -32.15 -22.41
C ASP A 446 15.75 -32.71 -21.16
N GLU A 447 16.30 -33.75 -20.53
CA GLU A 447 15.84 -34.28 -19.25
C GLU A 447 15.96 -33.23 -18.11
N LEU A 448 17.05 -32.44 -18.10
CA LEU A 448 17.27 -31.35 -17.18
C LEU A 448 16.19 -30.27 -17.35
N ILE A 449 15.98 -29.83 -18.58
CA ILE A 449 14.96 -28.81 -18.89
C ILE A 449 13.56 -29.30 -18.49
N ALA A 450 13.19 -30.55 -18.85
CA ALA A 450 11.90 -31.11 -18.47
C ALA A 450 11.70 -31.12 -16.95
N ALA A 451 12.69 -31.62 -16.19
CA ALA A 451 12.62 -31.73 -14.74
C ALA A 451 12.48 -30.38 -14.03
N LEU A 452 13.11 -29.31 -14.57
CA LEU A 452 13.07 -27.99 -13.95
C LEU A 452 11.86 -27.16 -14.43
N SER A 453 11.28 -27.46 -15.59
CA SER A 453 10.05 -26.82 -16.08
C SER A 453 8.81 -27.30 -15.32
N GLU A 454 8.74 -28.57 -14.94
CA GLU A 454 7.64 -29.15 -14.16
C GLU A 454 7.57 -28.62 -12.72
N SER A 455 8.67 -28.12 -12.19
CA SER A 455 8.74 -27.54 -10.84
C SER A 455 8.07 -26.15 -10.72
N HIS A 456 7.44 -25.66 -11.79
CA HIS A 456 6.85 -24.29 -11.90
C HIS A 456 5.33 -24.28 -11.98
N ASN A 457 4.67 -25.45 -12.01
CA ASN A 457 3.22 -25.61 -11.86
C ASN A 457 2.87 -26.04 -10.40
#